data_76a30dde53fae7cedc46f78978f6c502
#
_entry.id   76a30dde53fae7cedc46f78978f6c502
#
_cell.length_a   1.000
_cell.length_b   1.000
_cell.length_c   1.000
_cell.angle_alpha   90.00
_cell.angle_beta   90.00
_cell.angle_gamma   90.00
#
_symmetry.space_group_name_H-M   'P 1'
#
loop_
_entity.id
_entity.type
_entity.pdbx_description
1 polymer ?
#
loop_
_entity_poly.entity_id
_entity_poly.type
_entity_poly.pdbx_seq_one_letter_code
_entity_poly.pdbx_strand_id
1 'polypeptide(L)'
;MEINNNYNVPAEFSPQTNGDLTAPAVAMSSAETAAIAMAAKQKAIVESKYKMALARPRNLDLVRQKMLKDASRPSFATVAIYHKPVGNGIEGPSIRFVESAIRNMTNIDVTATTISEDDERRVISVCAEDLESNTSYSHEVTVTKTVERRKLPQGEKPIRVRANSNGQPIYILHATDDEILNKQNALISKAVRTLGLRLIPGDLVDEALLEIKKTMAQQDRQDPDAAKHRIIDAFAQLGVSVEALMEFVGHELSALTPNEIQLLRTTYTSIKDGETSWKAVMDDKAEKEANAKEKAKQNTPTSAKKTEPKKAEPVTEKAQTRNDKKSAAPKEQPTVTDAEVVEDSEPADSDMFA
;
A
#
# COMPACT_ATOMS: atom_id res chain seq x y z
N MET A 1 20.67 -4.09 -46.97
CA MET A 1 21.01 -2.83 -46.27
C MET A 1 21.76 -3.24 -45.02
N GLU A 2 23.08 -3.24 -45.09
CA GLU A 2 23.96 -3.60 -43.98
C GLU A 2 24.17 -2.34 -43.13
N ILE A 3 23.82 -2.40 -41.86
CA ILE A 3 24.07 -1.33 -40.90
C ILE A 3 25.47 -1.56 -40.32
N ASN A 4 26.41 -0.75 -40.76
CA ASN A 4 27.80 -0.77 -40.32
C ASN A 4 27.89 -0.04 -38.94
N ASN A 5 27.95 -0.82 -37.86
CA ASN A 5 28.14 -0.30 -36.51
C ASN A 5 29.65 -0.26 -36.19
N ASN A 6 30.29 0.83 -36.56
CA ASN A 6 31.67 1.11 -36.18
C ASN A 6 31.71 1.84 -34.84
N TYR A 7 31.66 1.09 -33.72
CA TYR A 7 32.06 1.65 -32.44
C TYR A 7 33.59 1.65 -32.36
N ASN A 8 34.13 2.86 -32.35
CA ASN A 8 35.54 3.12 -32.15
C ASN A 8 35.92 2.73 -30.70
N VAL A 9 36.50 1.56 -30.51
CA VAL A 9 37.08 1.14 -29.22
C VAL A 9 38.42 1.91 -29.08
N PRO A 10 38.62 2.65 -27.96
CA PRO A 10 39.90 3.31 -27.74
C PRO A 10 41.02 2.28 -27.70
N ALA A 11 42.14 2.60 -28.33
CA ALA A 11 43.31 1.76 -28.41
C ALA A 11 43.75 1.26 -27.03
N GLU A 12 44.03 -0.02 -26.96
CA GLU A 12 44.62 -0.71 -25.83
C GLU A 12 45.85 0.05 -25.32
N PHE A 13 45.82 0.44 -24.06
CA PHE A 13 46.98 0.97 -23.35
C PHE A 13 47.98 -0.18 -23.17
N SER A 14 49.00 -0.27 -24.00
CA SER A 14 50.13 -1.19 -23.83
C SER A 14 51.01 -0.64 -22.70
N PRO A 15 51.17 -1.33 -21.55
CA PRO A 15 52.11 -0.89 -20.55
C PRO A 15 53.54 -1.08 -21.08
N GLN A 16 54.29 0.02 -21.18
CA GLN A 16 55.72 -0.05 -21.42
C GLN A 16 56.40 -0.69 -20.20
N THR A 17 57.01 -1.83 -20.44
CA THR A 17 57.87 -2.50 -19.46
C THR A 17 59.21 -1.75 -19.40
N ASN A 18 59.35 -0.93 -18.37
CA ASN A 18 60.67 -0.43 -17.95
C ASN A 18 60.85 -0.64 -16.46
N GLY A 19 61.85 -1.40 -16.11
CA GLY A 19 62.57 -1.32 -14.83
C GLY A 19 62.05 -2.18 -13.71
N ASP A 20 62.82 -3.18 -13.48
CA ASP A 20 62.99 -3.96 -12.27
C ASP A 20 62.74 -3.12 -10.98
N LEU A 21 61.54 -3.17 -10.47
CA LEU A 21 61.18 -2.82 -9.10
C LEU A 21 60.40 -4.00 -8.55
N THR A 22 61.09 -4.97 -8.00
CA THR A 22 60.56 -5.97 -7.09
C THR A 22 60.04 -5.25 -5.84
N ALA A 23 58.88 -4.59 -5.97
CA ALA A 23 58.13 -4.22 -4.81
C ALA A 23 57.68 -5.55 -4.14
N PRO A 24 57.91 -5.71 -2.83
CA PRO A 24 57.47 -6.91 -2.15
C PRO A 24 55.97 -7.04 -2.36
N ALA A 25 55.52 -8.18 -2.89
CA ALA A 25 54.10 -8.50 -3.01
C ALA A 25 53.51 -8.40 -1.59
N VAL A 26 52.82 -7.31 -1.30
CA VAL A 26 52.09 -7.16 -0.03
C VAL A 26 51.09 -8.28 0.01
N ALA A 27 51.32 -9.27 0.85
CA ALA A 27 50.41 -10.37 1.03
C ALA A 27 49.09 -9.77 1.53
N MET A 28 48.07 -9.81 0.68
CA MET A 28 46.74 -9.34 1.05
C MET A 28 46.22 -10.14 2.25
N SER A 29 45.64 -9.46 3.22
CA SER A 29 45.05 -10.11 4.38
C SER A 29 43.88 -10.98 3.93
N SER A 30 43.55 -12.01 4.70
CA SER A 30 42.41 -12.89 4.42
C SER A 30 41.09 -12.08 4.33
N ALA A 31 40.99 -10.99 5.09
CA ALA A 31 39.83 -10.09 5.08
C ALA A 31 39.74 -9.31 3.75
N GLU A 32 40.86 -8.80 3.21
CA GLU A 32 40.90 -8.13 1.90
C GLU A 32 40.55 -9.08 0.76
N THR A 33 41.09 -10.30 0.80
CA THR A 33 40.75 -11.35 -0.18
C THR A 33 39.25 -11.67 -0.14
N ALA A 34 38.66 -11.81 1.05
CA ALA A 34 37.22 -12.05 1.22
C ALA A 34 36.37 -10.89 0.71
N ALA A 35 36.79 -9.63 0.98
CA ALA A 35 36.10 -8.44 0.48
C ALA A 35 36.10 -8.36 -1.06
N ILE A 36 37.24 -8.64 -1.70
CA ILE A 36 37.36 -8.69 -3.17
C ILE A 36 36.47 -9.79 -3.76
N ALA A 37 36.48 -10.98 -3.16
CA ALA A 37 35.63 -12.08 -3.61
C ALA A 37 34.15 -11.74 -3.48
N MET A 38 33.73 -11.09 -2.40
CA MET A 38 32.36 -10.59 -2.21
C MET A 38 31.99 -9.54 -3.26
N ALA A 39 32.86 -8.57 -3.51
CA ALA A 39 32.62 -7.54 -4.53
C ALA A 39 32.51 -8.15 -5.93
N ALA A 40 33.39 -9.09 -6.29
CA ALA A 40 33.31 -9.82 -7.57
C ALA A 40 32.00 -10.62 -7.71
N LYS A 41 31.57 -11.29 -6.65
CA LYS A 41 30.28 -12.00 -6.60
C LYS A 41 29.10 -11.05 -6.80
N GLN A 42 29.08 -9.92 -6.10
CA GLN A 42 28.00 -8.93 -6.25
C GLN A 42 27.97 -8.36 -7.66
N LYS A 43 29.12 -8.02 -8.24
CA LYS A 43 29.22 -7.56 -9.64
C LYS A 43 28.65 -8.61 -10.60
N ALA A 44 29.02 -9.87 -10.45
CA ALA A 44 28.52 -10.95 -11.30
C ALA A 44 27.01 -11.15 -11.19
N ILE A 45 26.43 -11.00 -9.99
CA ILE A 45 24.99 -11.06 -9.76
C ILE A 45 24.29 -9.91 -10.50
N VAL A 46 24.76 -8.67 -10.34
CA VAL A 46 24.18 -7.50 -11.01
C VAL A 46 24.26 -7.66 -12.51
N GLU A 47 25.43 -7.99 -13.06
CA GLU A 47 25.60 -8.22 -14.51
C GLU A 47 24.67 -9.31 -15.04
N SER A 48 24.49 -10.40 -14.29
CA SER A 48 23.59 -11.50 -14.67
C SER A 48 22.14 -11.03 -14.74
N LYS A 49 21.67 -10.23 -13.78
CA LYS A 49 20.30 -9.69 -13.75
C LYS A 49 20.03 -8.82 -14.98
N TYR A 50 20.92 -7.87 -15.26
CA TYR A 50 20.76 -7.00 -16.44
C TYR A 50 20.87 -7.76 -17.77
N LYS A 51 21.78 -8.72 -17.88
CA LYS A 51 21.85 -9.60 -19.07
C LYS A 51 20.56 -10.39 -19.28
N MET A 52 19.93 -10.87 -18.20
CA MET A 52 18.63 -11.56 -18.26
C MET A 52 17.52 -10.60 -18.71
N ALA A 53 17.47 -9.38 -18.19
CA ALA A 53 16.48 -8.38 -18.55
C ALA A 53 16.59 -8.00 -20.04
N LEU A 54 17.80 -7.78 -20.53
CA LEU A 54 18.07 -7.50 -21.96
C LEU A 54 17.70 -8.68 -22.86
N ALA A 55 17.97 -9.92 -22.44
CA ALA A 55 17.65 -11.11 -23.20
C ALA A 55 16.16 -11.45 -23.24
N ARG A 56 15.39 -11.00 -22.25
CA ARG A 56 13.97 -11.27 -22.11
C ARG A 56 13.19 -10.00 -21.74
N PRO A 57 13.07 -9.05 -22.66
CA PRO A 57 12.35 -7.82 -22.43
C PRO A 57 10.88 -8.12 -22.13
N ARG A 58 10.28 -7.27 -21.31
CA ARG A 58 8.89 -7.37 -20.88
C ARG A 58 7.94 -7.16 -22.05
N ASN A 59 6.91 -7.97 -22.12
CA ASN A 59 5.77 -7.76 -22.98
C ASN A 59 4.55 -7.42 -22.11
N LEU A 60 4.09 -6.17 -22.17
CA LEU A 60 3.00 -5.68 -21.32
C LEU A 60 1.67 -6.37 -21.60
N ASP A 61 1.37 -6.76 -22.84
CA ASP A 61 0.16 -7.52 -23.18
C ASP A 61 0.15 -8.89 -22.51
N LEU A 62 1.30 -9.56 -22.51
CA LEU A 62 1.48 -10.85 -21.84
C LEU A 62 1.38 -10.69 -20.30
N VAL A 63 1.95 -9.61 -19.76
CA VAL A 63 1.84 -9.28 -18.34
C VAL A 63 0.37 -9.11 -17.97
N ARG A 64 -0.37 -8.28 -18.70
CA ARG A 64 -1.80 -8.05 -18.52
C ARG A 64 -2.58 -9.36 -18.53
N GLN A 65 -2.37 -10.21 -19.54
CA GLN A 65 -3.04 -11.52 -19.64
C GLN A 65 -2.75 -12.40 -18.41
N LYS A 66 -1.51 -12.46 -17.94
CA LYS A 66 -1.14 -13.23 -16.75
C LYS A 66 -1.78 -12.68 -15.48
N MET A 67 -1.78 -11.36 -15.29
CA MET A 67 -2.40 -10.72 -14.14
C MET A 67 -3.91 -10.99 -14.09
N LEU A 68 -4.62 -10.88 -15.22
CA LEU A 68 -6.04 -11.19 -15.31
C LEU A 68 -6.34 -12.68 -15.10
N LYS A 69 -5.47 -13.57 -15.60
CA LYS A 69 -5.55 -15.00 -15.33
C LYS A 69 -5.38 -15.32 -13.85
N ASP A 70 -4.46 -14.65 -13.16
CA ASP A 70 -4.32 -14.80 -11.71
C ASP A 70 -5.56 -14.27 -10.99
N ALA A 71 -6.06 -13.10 -11.39
CA ALA A 71 -7.24 -12.45 -10.83
C ALA A 71 -8.53 -13.30 -10.97
N SER A 72 -8.64 -14.07 -12.03
CA SER A 72 -9.78 -14.98 -12.28
C SER A 72 -9.76 -16.28 -11.48
N ARG A 73 -8.67 -16.53 -10.71
CA ARG A 73 -8.61 -17.69 -9.81
C ARG A 73 -9.27 -17.40 -8.46
N PRO A 74 -10.31 -18.13 -8.05
CA PRO A 74 -11.01 -17.87 -6.77
C PRO A 74 -10.09 -17.90 -5.55
N SER A 75 -9.15 -18.86 -5.50
CA SER A 75 -8.18 -18.97 -4.40
C SER A 75 -7.24 -17.77 -4.29
N PHE A 76 -6.87 -17.15 -5.40
CA PHE A 76 -6.07 -15.94 -5.42
C PHE A 76 -6.92 -14.71 -5.09
N ALA A 77 -8.10 -14.59 -5.70
CA ALA A 77 -9.01 -13.47 -5.49
C ALA A 77 -9.37 -13.24 -4.02
N THR A 78 -9.53 -14.33 -3.23
CA THR A 78 -9.84 -14.25 -1.80
C THR A 78 -8.76 -13.61 -0.94
N VAL A 79 -7.50 -13.59 -1.39
CA VAL A 79 -6.34 -13.08 -0.63
C VAL A 79 -5.69 -11.87 -1.28
N ALA A 80 -6.17 -11.46 -2.46
CA ALA A 80 -5.54 -10.42 -3.27
C ALA A 80 -5.86 -8.98 -2.82
N ILE A 81 -6.94 -8.78 -2.04
CA ILE A 81 -7.37 -7.47 -1.53
C ILE A 81 -7.31 -7.49 -0.01
N TYR A 82 -6.85 -6.39 0.59
CA TYR A 82 -6.95 -6.16 2.03
C TYR A 82 -7.91 -5.01 2.33
N HIS A 83 -8.48 -5.04 3.53
CA HIS A 83 -9.29 -3.95 4.07
C HIS A 83 -8.75 -3.55 5.44
N LYS A 84 -8.43 -2.27 5.63
CA LYS A 84 -8.01 -1.72 6.91
C LYS A 84 -9.10 -0.80 7.43
N PRO A 85 -9.69 -1.08 8.59
CA PRO A 85 -10.77 -0.27 9.17
C PRO A 85 -10.20 0.98 9.85
N VAL A 86 -9.70 1.93 9.06
CA VAL A 86 -9.23 3.23 9.54
C VAL A 86 -10.05 4.31 8.85
N GLY A 87 -10.72 5.15 9.62
CA GLY A 87 -11.62 6.16 9.09
C GLY A 87 -12.79 5.56 8.30
N ASN A 88 -12.90 5.85 7.01
CA ASN A 88 -13.95 5.27 6.14
C ASN A 88 -13.63 3.85 5.64
N GLY A 89 -12.56 3.24 6.15
CA GLY A 89 -12.02 1.98 5.64
C GLY A 89 -11.13 2.21 4.42
N ILE A 90 -9.93 1.62 4.46
CA ILE A 90 -8.98 1.65 3.34
C ILE A 90 -8.95 0.25 2.74
N GLU A 91 -9.34 0.14 1.48
CA GLU A 91 -9.24 -1.08 0.70
C GLU A 91 -8.12 -0.93 -0.34
N GLY A 92 -7.37 -1.99 -0.58
CA GLY A 92 -6.31 -1.94 -1.57
C GLY A 92 -5.71 -3.31 -1.89
N PRO A 93 -4.75 -3.37 -2.82
CA PRO A 93 -4.08 -4.61 -3.19
C PRO A 93 -3.24 -5.14 -2.02
N SER A 94 -3.38 -6.42 -1.69
CA SER A 94 -2.60 -7.08 -0.63
C SER A 94 -1.15 -7.30 -1.06
N ILE A 95 -0.27 -7.66 -0.11
CA ILE A 95 1.11 -8.04 -0.45
C ILE A 95 1.15 -9.21 -1.43
N ARG A 96 0.21 -10.17 -1.33
CA ARG A 96 0.13 -11.34 -2.22
C ARG A 96 -0.20 -10.96 -3.66
N PHE A 97 -1.06 -9.94 -3.84
CA PHE A 97 -1.32 -9.36 -5.14
C PHE A 97 -0.04 -8.75 -5.73
N VAL A 98 0.64 -7.91 -4.95
CA VAL A 98 1.84 -7.20 -5.42
C VAL A 98 2.96 -8.16 -5.76
N GLU A 99 3.21 -9.19 -4.95
CA GLU A 99 4.20 -10.23 -5.25
C GLU A 99 3.86 -11.03 -6.51
N SER A 100 2.58 -11.31 -6.77
CA SER A 100 2.16 -11.95 -8.02
C SER A 100 2.33 -11.02 -9.20
N ALA A 101 1.97 -9.75 -9.07
CA ALA A 101 2.15 -8.74 -10.09
C ALA A 101 3.62 -8.52 -10.45
N ILE A 102 4.52 -8.43 -9.45
CA ILE A 102 5.98 -8.35 -9.65
C ILE A 102 6.50 -9.55 -10.45
N ARG A 103 6.08 -10.78 -10.10
CA ARG A 103 6.45 -11.99 -10.86
C ARG A 103 5.93 -11.96 -12.29
N ASN A 104 4.73 -11.45 -12.52
CA ASN A 104 4.15 -11.32 -13.86
C ASN A 104 4.83 -10.22 -14.68
N MET A 105 5.22 -9.12 -14.03
CA MET A 105 5.98 -8.02 -14.64
C MET A 105 7.35 -8.47 -15.12
N THR A 106 7.95 -9.50 -14.50
CA THR A 106 9.34 -9.91 -14.78
C THR A 106 10.35 -8.75 -14.58
N ASN A 107 11.63 -9.03 -14.61
CA ASN A 107 12.71 -8.03 -14.58
C ASN A 107 12.59 -6.95 -13.47
N ILE A 108 11.80 -7.21 -12.42
CA ILE A 108 11.76 -6.41 -11.20
C ILE A 108 12.52 -7.15 -10.11
N ASP A 109 13.52 -6.49 -9.55
CA ASP A 109 14.30 -7.00 -8.42
C ASP A 109 13.82 -6.36 -7.11
N VAL A 110 13.65 -7.18 -6.08
CA VAL A 110 13.26 -6.71 -4.75
C VAL A 110 14.25 -7.24 -3.73
N THR A 111 14.88 -6.34 -3.00
CA THR A 111 15.88 -6.66 -1.98
C THR A 111 15.53 -6.04 -0.64
N ALA A 112 15.87 -6.74 0.45
CA ALA A 112 15.78 -6.22 1.80
C ALA A 112 17.11 -6.49 2.51
N THR A 113 17.81 -5.43 2.90
CA THR A 113 19.15 -5.53 3.48
C THR A 113 19.20 -4.78 4.81
N THR A 114 19.69 -5.43 5.86
CA THR A 114 19.94 -4.76 7.14
C THR A 114 21.09 -3.77 6.96
N ILE A 115 20.84 -2.48 7.24
CA ILE A 115 21.83 -1.41 7.16
C ILE A 115 22.55 -1.25 8.48
N SER A 116 21.80 -1.26 9.58
CA SER A 116 22.33 -1.13 10.92
C SER A 116 21.49 -1.90 11.93
N GLU A 117 22.11 -2.32 13.00
CA GLU A 117 21.48 -2.99 14.12
C GLU A 117 22.17 -2.62 15.42
N ASP A 118 21.38 -2.27 16.42
CA ASP A 118 21.81 -2.02 17.80
C ASP A 118 20.88 -2.77 18.79
N ASP A 119 21.03 -2.53 20.08
CA ASP A 119 20.23 -3.19 21.12
C ASP A 119 18.76 -2.75 21.11
N GLU A 120 18.44 -1.58 20.57
CA GLU A 120 17.08 -1.01 20.57
C GLU A 120 16.32 -1.23 19.26
N ARG A 121 17.04 -1.30 18.13
CA ARG A 121 16.43 -1.30 16.79
C ARG A 121 17.30 -1.98 15.75
N ARG A 122 16.65 -2.37 14.67
CA ARG A 122 17.26 -2.82 13.42
C ARG A 122 16.70 -1.94 12.29
N VAL A 123 17.58 -1.39 11.46
CA VAL A 123 17.19 -0.60 10.27
C VAL A 123 17.42 -1.45 9.03
N ILE A 124 16.39 -1.59 8.22
CA ILE A 124 16.40 -2.40 7.00
C ILE A 124 16.06 -1.50 5.82
N SER A 125 16.91 -1.50 4.81
CA SER A 125 16.61 -0.91 3.50
C SER A 125 15.89 -1.95 2.66
N VAL A 126 14.68 -1.59 2.20
CA VAL A 126 13.94 -2.35 1.20
C VAL A 126 14.02 -1.57 -0.11
N CYS A 127 14.45 -2.22 -1.17
CA CYS A 127 14.57 -1.62 -2.50
C CYS A 127 13.80 -2.47 -3.50
N ALA A 128 13.09 -1.80 -4.41
CA ALA A 128 12.48 -2.41 -5.57
C ALA A 128 13.00 -1.68 -6.82
N GLU A 129 13.53 -2.43 -7.77
CA GLU A 129 14.20 -1.94 -8.97
C GLU A 129 13.61 -2.60 -10.22
N ASP A 130 13.28 -1.81 -11.21
CA ASP A 130 12.95 -2.28 -12.55
C ASP A 130 14.21 -2.24 -13.42
N LEU A 131 14.72 -3.41 -13.75
CA LEU A 131 15.96 -3.60 -14.51
C LEU A 131 15.86 -3.17 -15.98
N GLU A 132 14.64 -2.98 -16.51
CA GLU A 132 14.47 -2.52 -17.90
C GLU A 132 14.47 -0.99 -18.01
N SER A 133 13.76 -0.32 -17.09
CA SER A 133 13.69 1.15 -17.06
C SER A 133 14.78 1.79 -16.22
N ASN A 134 15.55 0.99 -15.49
CA ASN A 134 16.56 1.45 -14.51
C ASN A 134 15.94 2.38 -13.44
N THR A 135 14.65 2.16 -13.13
CA THR A 135 13.92 2.93 -12.11
C THR A 135 13.97 2.17 -10.80
N SER A 136 14.41 2.81 -9.73
CA SER A 136 14.46 2.21 -8.40
C SER A 136 13.78 3.09 -7.35
N TYR A 137 13.14 2.42 -6.40
CA TYR A 137 12.58 3.04 -5.20
C TYR A 137 13.09 2.30 -3.97
N SER A 138 13.47 3.04 -2.95
CA SER A 138 13.90 2.47 -1.68
C SER A 138 13.11 3.06 -0.51
N HIS A 139 12.99 2.29 0.56
CA HIS A 139 12.36 2.69 1.80
C HIS A 139 13.08 2.04 2.97
N GLU A 140 13.46 2.85 3.97
CA GLU A 140 14.05 2.35 5.19
C GLU A 140 12.97 2.09 6.23
N VAL A 141 12.98 0.89 6.82
CA VAL A 141 12.07 0.49 7.89
C VAL A 141 12.85 0.26 9.17
N THR A 142 12.35 0.82 10.27
CA THR A 142 12.94 0.65 11.59
C THR A 142 12.14 -0.38 12.38
N VAL A 143 12.78 -1.49 12.72
CA VAL A 143 12.24 -2.55 13.58
C VAL A 143 12.72 -2.28 15.00
N THR A 144 11.83 -1.83 15.88
CA THR A 144 12.15 -1.65 17.30
C THR A 144 12.16 -3.00 18.01
N LYS A 145 13.18 -3.25 18.84
CA LYS A 145 13.34 -4.48 19.63
C LYS A 145 12.55 -4.44 20.96
N THR A 146 11.47 -3.66 21.00
CA THR A 146 10.61 -3.49 22.16
C THR A 146 9.17 -3.80 21.82
N VAL A 147 8.39 -4.27 22.80
CA VAL A 147 6.95 -4.52 22.69
C VAL A 147 6.20 -3.77 23.78
N GLU A 148 4.96 -3.41 23.47
CA GLU A 148 4.04 -2.76 24.41
C GLU A 148 3.05 -3.78 24.98
N ARG A 149 2.95 -3.83 26.31
CA ARG A 149 2.05 -4.73 27.02
C ARG A 149 1.17 -3.94 27.97
N ARG A 150 -0.12 -4.31 28.05
CA ARG A 150 -1.06 -3.72 29.05
C ARG A 150 -0.90 -4.32 30.43
N LYS A 151 -0.38 -5.56 30.52
CA LYS A 151 -0.11 -6.25 31.77
C LYS A 151 1.37 -6.59 31.79
N LEU A 152 2.00 -6.37 32.94
CA LEU A 152 3.39 -6.76 33.17
C LEU A 152 3.43 -8.27 33.45
N PRO A 153 4.18 -9.08 32.67
CA PRO A 153 4.38 -10.48 33.00
C PRO A 153 5.08 -10.65 34.34
N GLN A 154 4.79 -11.74 35.05
CA GLN A 154 5.35 -11.99 36.37
C GLN A 154 6.88 -12.19 36.27
N GLY A 155 7.62 -11.40 37.02
CA GLY A 155 9.09 -11.47 37.05
C GLY A 155 9.82 -10.61 36.03
N GLU A 156 9.12 -9.98 35.11
CA GLU A 156 9.74 -9.05 34.14
C GLU A 156 9.80 -7.62 34.67
N LYS A 157 10.84 -6.88 34.28
CA LYS A 157 10.98 -5.45 34.57
C LYS A 157 10.78 -4.66 33.28
N PRO A 158 9.88 -3.64 33.28
CA PRO A 158 9.69 -2.82 32.11
C PRO A 158 10.87 -1.88 31.90
N ILE A 159 11.26 -1.67 30.64
CA ILE A 159 12.25 -0.66 30.23
C ILE A 159 11.69 0.73 30.54
N ARG A 160 10.41 0.93 30.23
CA ARG A 160 9.68 2.18 30.45
C ARG A 160 8.18 1.91 30.62
N VAL A 161 7.50 2.78 31.36
CA VAL A 161 6.06 2.79 31.47
C VAL A 161 5.53 4.11 30.90
N ARG A 162 4.50 4.03 30.04
CA ARG A 162 3.76 5.21 29.55
C ARG A 162 2.28 5.05 29.81
N ALA A 163 1.53 6.12 29.84
CA ALA A 163 0.07 6.08 29.87
C ALA A 163 -0.49 6.06 28.43
N ASN A 164 -1.56 5.32 28.20
CA ASN A 164 -2.36 5.42 26.98
C ASN A 164 -3.31 6.64 27.04
N SER A 165 -4.09 6.86 25.98
CA SER A 165 -5.09 7.94 25.91
C SER A 165 -6.13 7.90 27.05
N ASN A 166 -6.34 6.73 27.66
CA ASN A 166 -7.29 6.51 28.76
C ASN A 166 -6.61 6.54 30.16
N GLY A 167 -5.36 6.99 30.26
CA GLY A 167 -4.61 7.06 31.50
C GLY A 167 -4.12 5.71 32.04
N GLN A 168 -4.33 4.59 31.33
CA GLN A 168 -3.90 3.27 31.79
C GLN A 168 -2.42 3.04 31.48
N PRO A 169 -1.67 2.33 32.35
CA PRO A 169 -0.27 2.05 32.14
C PRO A 169 -0.04 1.09 30.96
N ILE A 170 0.95 1.42 30.12
CA ILE A 170 1.49 0.57 29.08
C ILE A 170 2.96 0.30 29.42
N TYR A 171 3.31 -0.95 29.53
CA TYR A 171 4.65 -1.42 29.87
C TYR A 171 5.43 -1.70 28.59
N ILE A 172 6.59 -1.07 28.44
CA ILE A 172 7.51 -1.29 27.31
C ILE A 172 8.55 -2.29 27.77
N LEU A 173 8.62 -3.43 27.10
CA LEU A 173 9.49 -4.57 27.40
C LEU A 173 10.40 -4.87 26.22
N HIS A 174 11.48 -5.63 26.44
CA HIS A 174 12.23 -6.22 25.34
C HIS A 174 11.35 -7.20 24.58
N ALA A 175 11.41 -7.16 23.25
CA ALA A 175 10.73 -8.13 22.40
C ALA A 175 11.52 -9.44 22.37
N THR A 176 10.83 -10.57 22.27
CA THR A 176 11.45 -11.84 21.93
C THR A 176 11.92 -11.86 20.48
N ASP A 177 12.82 -12.78 20.13
CA ASP A 177 13.31 -12.90 18.76
C ASP A 177 12.17 -13.18 17.77
N ASP A 178 11.17 -13.97 18.15
CA ASP A 178 9.98 -14.24 17.34
C ASP A 178 9.13 -12.96 17.11
N GLU A 179 8.97 -12.13 18.13
CA GLU A 179 8.25 -10.86 18.03
C GLU A 179 9.01 -9.87 17.13
N ILE A 180 10.34 -9.84 17.22
CA ILE A 180 11.19 -9.02 16.35
C ILE A 180 11.06 -9.50 14.91
N LEU A 181 11.14 -10.81 14.66
CA LEU A 181 11.01 -11.42 13.34
C LEU A 181 9.63 -11.15 12.72
N ASN A 182 8.57 -11.34 13.49
CA ASN A 182 7.20 -11.06 13.03
C ASN A 182 7.01 -9.58 12.67
N LYS A 183 7.51 -8.67 13.50
CA LYS A 183 7.48 -7.24 13.25
C LYS A 183 8.28 -6.85 12.00
N GLN A 184 9.48 -7.43 11.86
CA GLN A 184 10.33 -7.26 10.69
C GLN A 184 9.61 -7.68 9.40
N ASN A 185 9.05 -8.90 9.38
CA ASN A 185 8.37 -9.44 8.22
C ASN A 185 7.15 -8.59 7.82
N ALA A 186 6.37 -8.11 8.79
CA ALA A 186 5.24 -7.24 8.55
C ALA A 186 5.67 -5.90 7.94
N LEU A 187 6.75 -5.29 8.45
CA LEU A 187 7.27 -4.01 7.93
C LEU A 187 7.88 -4.14 6.55
N ILE A 188 8.65 -5.22 6.29
CA ILE A 188 9.19 -5.52 4.95
C ILE A 188 8.04 -5.72 3.96
N SER A 189 7.01 -6.50 4.31
CA SER A 189 5.84 -6.72 3.45
C SER A 189 5.12 -5.41 3.09
N LYS A 190 4.98 -4.49 4.06
CA LYS A 190 4.41 -3.15 3.81
C LYS A 190 5.28 -2.33 2.85
N ALA A 191 6.60 -2.35 3.05
CA ALA A 191 7.53 -1.64 2.18
C ALA A 191 7.51 -2.22 0.75
N VAL A 192 7.62 -3.55 0.60
CA VAL A 192 7.55 -4.23 -0.71
C VAL A 192 6.25 -3.92 -1.44
N ARG A 193 5.10 -3.94 -0.73
CA ARG A 193 3.82 -3.57 -1.32
C ARG A 193 3.82 -2.13 -1.84
N THR A 194 4.30 -1.19 -1.04
CA THR A 194 4.33 0.23 -1.42
C THR A 194 5.27 0.49 -2.59
N LEU A 195 6.46 -0.11 -2.58
CA LEU A 195 7.47 0.07 -3.61
C LEU A 195 7.09 -0.66 -4.91
N GLY A 196 6.58 -1.89 -4.80
CA GLY A 196 6.13 -2.68 -5.94
C GLY A 196 5.01 -2.00 -6.73
N LEU A 197 4.02 -1.41 -6.04
CA LEU A 197 2.94 -0.68 -6.70
C LEU A 197 3.41 0.56 -7.47
N ARG A 198 4.57 1.12 -7.14
CA ARG A 198 5.14 2.25 -7.90
C ARG A 198 5.79 1.83 -9.22
N LEU A 199 6.15 0.55 -9.35
CA LEU A 199 6.78 -0.02 -10.56
C LEU A 199 5.78 -0.70 -11.49
N ILE A 200 4.57 -1.00 -11.01
CA ILE A 200 3.53 -1.65 -11.79
C ILE A 200 2.61 -0.56 -12.38
N PRO A 201 2.29 -0.59 -13.68
CA PRO A 201 1.33 0.34 -14.27
C PRO A 201 -0.01 0.33 -13.54
N GLY A 202 -0.50 1.52 -13.16
CA GLY A 202 -1.71 1.66 -12.32
C GLY A 202 -2.97 1.11 -13.00
N ASP A 203 -3.10 1.30 -14.30
CA ASP A 203 -4.21 0.77 -15.11
C ASP A 203 -4.29 -0.76 -15.07
N LEU A 204 -3.15 -1.46 -15.12
CA LEU A 204 -3.09 -2.92 -14.98
C LEU A 204 -3.50 -3.37 -13.55
N VAL A 205 -3.11 -2.60 -12.55
CA VAL A 205 -3.53 -2.85 -11.17
C VAL A 205 -5.05 -2.71 -11.03
N ASP A 206 -5.60 -1.61 -11.53
CA ASP A 206 -7.04 -1.32 -11.44
C ASP A 206 -7.88 -2.37 -12.19
N GLU A 207 -7.46 -2.76 -13.39
CA GLU A 207 -8.12 -3.79 -14.17
C GLU A 207 -8.10 -5.16 -13.45
N ALA A 208 -6.95 -5.54 -12.89
CA ALA A 208 -6.82 -6.79 -12.15
C ALA A 208 -7.67 -6.78 -10.87
N LEU A 209 -7.73 -5.67 -10.14
CA LEU A 209 -8.59 -5.53 -8.96
C LEU A 209 -10.08 -5.62 -9.31
N LEU A 210 -10.49 -5.06 -10.44
CA LEU A 210 -11.86 -5.19 -10.93
C LEU A 210 -12.20 -6.65 -11.24
N GLU A 211 -11.29 -7.38 -11.88
CA GLU A 211 -11.48 -8.81 -12.18
C GLU A 211 -11.52 -9.66 -10.92
N ILE A 212 -10.67 -9.36 -9.91
CA ILE A 212 -10.72 -10.01 -8.60
C ILE A 212 -12.10 -9.84 -7.96
N LYS A 213 -12.67 -8.62 -7.96
CA LYS A 213 -14.01 -8.34 -7.41
C LYS A 213 -15.09 -9.12 -8.12
N LYS A 214 -15.03 -9.21 -9.46
CA LYS A 214 -15.96 -10.03 -10.25
C LYS A 214 -15.84 -11.52 -9.90
N THR A 215 -14.62 -12.06 -9.82
CA THR A 215 -14.36 -13.45 -9.47
C THR A 215 -14.94 -13.79 -8.10
N MET A 216 -14.73 -12.93 -7.11
CA MET A 216 -15.28 -13.10 -5.75
C MET A 216 -16.81 -13.09 -5.77
N ALA A 217 -17.41 -12.11 -6.46
CA ALA A 217 -18.86 -12.01 -6.55
C ALA A 217 -19.50 -13.22 -7.29
N GLN A 218 -18.85 -13.76 -8.31
CA GLN A 218 -19.29 -14.96 -8.99
C GLN A 218 -19.24 -16.19 -8.08
N GLN A 219 -18.15 -16.37 -7.34
CA GLN A 219 -17.99 -17.47 -6.39
C GLN A 219 -19.04 -17.42 -5.28
N ASP A 220 -19.33 -16.23 -4.73
CA ASP A 220 -20.29 -16.07 -3.65
C ASP A 220 -21.75 -16.32 -4.14
N ARG A 221 -22.03 -16.06 -5.42
CA ARG A 221 -23.33 -16.39 -6.04
C ARG A 221 -23.51 -17.88 -6.30
N GLN A 222 -22.44 -18.62 -6.58
CA GLN A 222 -22.51 -20.05 -6.85
C GLN A 222 -22.82 -20.87 -5.60
N ASP A 223 -22.29 -20.49 -4.45
CA ASP A 223 -22.50 -21.19 -3.19
C ASP A 223 -22.46 -20.20 -2.01
N PRO A 224 -23.58 -19.52 -1.72
CA PRO A 224 -23.65 -18.52 -0.67
C PRO A 224 -23.43 -19.11 0.73
N ASP A 225 -23.89 -20.32 0.99
CA ASP A 225 -23.78 -20.93 2.31
C ASP A 225 -22.36 -21.42 2.56
N ALA A 226 -21.71 -22.03 1.58
CA ALA A 226 -20.29 -22.37 1.70
C ALA A 226 -19.40 -21.09 1.83
N ALA A 227 -19.78 -19.97 1.22
CA ALA A 227 -19.07 -18.70 1.40
C ALA A 227 -19.14 -18.22 2.87
N LYS A 228 -20.34 -18.32 3.50
CA LYS A 228 -20.54 -18.00 4.92
C LYS A 228 -19.73 -18.92 5.83
N HIS A 229 -19.81 -20.22 5.63
CA HIS A 229 -19.06 -21.19 6.45
C HIS A 229 -17.55 -20.97 6.36
N ARG A 230 -17.00 -20.81 5.15
CA ARG A 230 -15.56 -20.56 4.95
C ARG A 230 -15.07 -19.32 5.70
N ILE A 231 -15.87 -18.25 5.74
CA ILE A 231 -15.44 -17.02 6.45
C ILE A 231 -15.50 -17.20 7.97
N ILE A 232 -16.52 -17.89 8.48
CA ILE A 232 -16.64 -18.20 9.91
C ILE A 232 -15.47 -19.06 10.37
N ASP A 233 -15.15 -20.12 9.62
CA ASP A 233 -14.02 -21.03 9.92
C ASP A 233 -12.67 -20.29 9.86
N ALA A 234 -12.51 -19.36 8.91
CA ALA A 234 -11.30 -18.57 8.79
C ALA A 234 -11.09 -17.67 10.03
N PHE A 235 -12.14 -17.01 10.52
CA PHE A 235 -12.04 -16.20 11.74
C PHE A 235 -11.85 -17.07 13.01
N ALA A 236 -12.43 -18.25 13.07
CA ALA A 236 -12.18 -19.20 14.17
C ALA A 236 -10.70 -19.57 14.27
N GLN A 237 -9.99 -19.74 13.12
CA GLN A 237 -8.53 -19.97 13.08
C GLN A 237 -7.72 -18.78 13.62
N LEU A 238 -8.25 -17.58 13.60
CA LEU A 238 -7.64 -16.37 14.20
C LEU A 238 -8.02 -16.22 15.69
N GLY A 239 -8.78 -17.15 16.27
CA GLY A 239 -9.26 -17.08 17.65
C GLY A 239 -10.41 -16.10 17.86
N VAL A 240 -11.12 -15.72 16.79
CA VAL A 240 -12.31 -14.86 16.86
C VAL A 240 -13.54 -15.75 16.97
N SER A 241 -14.36 -15.55 18.03
CA SER A 241 -15.56 -16.34 18.24
C SER A 241 -16.71 -15.90 17.32
N VAL A 242 -17.69 -16.80 17.18
CA VAL A 242 -18.93 -16.53 16.40
C VAL A 242 -19.69 -15.34 16.98
N GLU A 243 -19.75 -15.23 18.30
CA GLU A 243 -20.40 -14.11 19.00
C GLU A 243 -19.72 -12.77 18.67
N ALA A 244 -18.38 -12.75 18.64
CA ALA A 244 -17.63 -11.54 18.26
C ALA A 244 -17.87 -11.14 16.79
N LEU A 245 -18.06 -12.12 15.90
CA LEU A 245 -18.44 -11.84 14.52
C LEU A 245 -19.86 -11.29 14.42
N MET A 246 -20.81 -11.86 15.16
CA MET A 246 -22.19 -11.34 15.22
C MET A 246 -22.23 -9.91 15.77
N GLU A 247 -21.45 -9.62 16.81
CA GLU A 247 -21.29 -8.26 17.32
C GLU A 247 -20.71 -7.31 16.26
N PHE A 248 -19.76 -7.77 15.47
CA PHE A 248 -19.18 -6.97 14.39
C PHE A 248 -20.17 -6.71 13.26
N VAL A 249 -20.96 -7.68 12.83
CA VAL A 249 -21.94 -7.53 11.74
C VAL A 249 -23.21 -6.84 12.22
N GLY A 250 -23.61 -7.08 13.48
CA GLY A 250 -24.80 -6.52 14.11
C GLY A 250 -26.06 -7.37 13.94
N HIS A 251 -25.94 -8.57 13.35
CA HIS A 251 -27.04 -9.54 13.18
C HIS A 251 -26.49 -10.98 13.11
N GLU A 252 -27.37 -11.97 12.99
CA GLU A 252 -26.98 -13.37 12.88
C GLU A 252 -26.20 -13.67 11.59
N LEU A 253 -25.19 -14.55 11.70
CA LEU A 253 -24.33 -14.94 10.56
C LEU A 253 -25.06 -15.69 9.46
N SER A 254 -26.22 -16.26 9.76
CA SER A 254 -27.14 -16.87 8.77
C SER A 254 -27.63 -15.86 7.72
N ALA A 255 -27.80 -14.60 8.13
CA ALA A 255 -28.33 -13.49 7.34
C ALA A 255 -27.25 -12.64 6.64
N LEU A 256 -25.99 -13.11 6.63
CA LEU A 256 -24.88 -12.38 5.97
C LEU A 256 -25.18 -12.07 4.52
N THR A 257 -25.06 -10.81 4.15
CA THR A 257 -25.16 -10.33 2.77
C THR A 257 -23.83 -10.55 2.02
N PRO A 258 -23.84 -10.59 0.67
CA PRO A 258 -22.61 -10.70 -0.12
C PRO A 258 -21.59 -9.59 0.17
N ASN A 259 -22.04 -8.37 0.45
CA ASN A 259 -21.16 -7.25 0.80
C ASN A 259 -20.48 -7.45 2.16
N GLU A 260 -21.19 -7.98 3.14
CA GLU A 260 -20.63 -8.30 4.46
C GLU A 260 -19.65 -9.47 4.38
N ILE A 261 -19.95 -10.49 3.58
CA ILE A 261 -19.00 -11.58 3.33
C ILE A 261 -17.71 -11.03 2.72
N GLN A 262 -17.82 -10.12 1.75
CA GLN A 262 -16.65 -9.47 1.16
C GLN A 262 -15.88 -8.64 2.20
N LEU A 263 -16.57 -7.84 3.00
CA LEU A 263 -15.97 -7.04 4.09
C LEU A 263 -15.22 -7.93 5.09
N LEU A 264 -15.86 -9.00 5.57
CA LEU A 264 -15.23 -9.95 6.48
C LEU A 264 -14.01 -10.61 5.86
N ARG A 265 -14.08 -11.03 4.59
CA ARG A 265 -12.96 -11.64 3.88
C ARG A 265 -11.75 -10.72 3.76
N THR A 266 -11.98 -9.47 3.39
CA THR A 266 -10.91 -8.48 3.27
C THR A 266 -10.34 -8.09 4.64
N THR A 267 -11.17 -8.03 5.67
CA THR A 267 -10.75 -7.84 7.08
C THR A 267 -9.90 -9.01 7.57
N TYR A 268 -10.30 -10.26 7.28
CA TYR A 268 -9.52 -11.45 7.59
C TYR A 268 -8.13 -11.40 6.95
N THR A 269 -8.05 -11.04 5.66
CA THR A 269 -6.77 -10.91 4.94
C THR A 269 -5.87 -9.87 5.61
N SER A 270 -6.42 -8.72 6.01
CA SER A 270 -5.67 -7.67 6.70
C SER A 270 -5.09 -8.12 8.05
N ILE A 271 -5.86 -8.90 8.81
CA ILE A 271 -5.39 -9.43 10.10
C ILE A 271 -4.31 -10.46 9.87
N LYS A 272 -4.50 -11.37 8.90
CA LYS A 272 -3.53 -12.41 8.56
C LYS A 272 -2.21 -11.85 8.06
N ASP A 273 -2.25 -10.78 7.28
CA ASP A 273 -1.06 -10.11 6.73
C ASP A 273 -0.42 -9.12 7.73
N GLY A 274 -0.93 -9.03 8.98
CA GLY A 274 -0.39 -8.19 10.04
C GLY A 274 -0.61 -6.69 9.84
N GLU A 275 -1.56 -6.30 8.96
CA GLU A 275 -1.90 -4.90 8.70
C GLU A 275 -2.73 -4.30 9.85
N THR A 276 -3.57 -5.12 10.46
CA THR A 276 -4.45 -4.74 11.58
C THR A 276 -4.63 -5.91 12.55
N SER A 277 -5.34 -5.68 13.66
CA SER A 277 -5.74 -6.72 14.60
C SER A 277 -7.25 -6.70 14.78
N TRP A 278 -7.85 -7.85 15.16
CA TRP A 278 -9.29 -7.92 15.45
C TRP A 278 -9.74 -6.85 16.45
N LYS A 279 -8.91 -6.61 17.47
CA LYS A 279 -9.19 -5.58 18.46
C LYS A 279 -9.28 -4.18 17.84
N ALA A 280 -8.34 -3.83 16.94
CA ALA A 280 -8.36 -2.53 16.27
C ALA A 280 -9.59 -2.37 15.37
N VAL A 281 -10.06 -3.48 14.76
CA VAL A 281 -11.28 -3.52 13.96
C VAL A 281 -12.52 -3.22 14.82
N MET A 282 -12.62 -3.82 16.00
CA MET A 282 -13.73 -3.59 16.92
C MET A 282 -13.69 -2.19 17.55
N ASP A 283 -12.50 -1.71 17.92
CA ASP A 283 -12.31 -0.36 18.47
C ASP A 283 -12.77 0.72 17.44
N ASP A 284 -12.42 0.57 16.16
CA ASP A 284 -12.84 1.48 15.06
C ASP A 284 -14.36 1.44 14.81
N LYS A 285 -14.97 0.25 14.89
CA LYS A 285 -16.43 0.13 14.79
C LYS A 285 -17.13 0.87 15.93
N ALA A 286 -16.68 0.66 17.17
CA ALA A 286 -17.25 1.32 18.34
C ALA A 286 -17.13 2.86 18.24
N GLU A 287 -16.02 3.37 17.73
CA GLU A 287 -15.83 4.81 17.49
C GLU A 287 -16.79 5.34 16.41
N LYS A 288 -16.98 4.62 15.32
CA LYS A 288 -17.94 5.00 14.27
C LYS A 288 -19.37 5.03 14.77
N GLU A 289 -19.76 4.05 15.56
CA GLU A 289 -21.11 4.01 16.18
C GLU A 289 -21.31 5.15 17.18
N ALA A 290 -20.30 5.48 18.00
CA ALA A 290 -20.35 6.60 18.91
C ALA A 290 -20.51 7.94 18.17
N ASN A 291 -19.71 8.16 17.12
CA ASN A 291 -19.79 9.36 16.29
C ASN A 291 -21.12 9.47 15.53
N ALA A 292 -21.67 8.35 15.06
CA ALA A 292 -22.98 8.33 14.41
C ALA A 292 -24.12 8.69 15.37
N LYS A 293 -24.07 8.19 16.62
CA LYS A 293 -25.04 8.51 17.69
C LYS A 293 -24.97 9.99 18.10
N GLU A 294 -23.77 10.57 18.11
CA GLU A 294 -23.57 11.99 18.44
C GLU A 294 -24.11 12.91 17.34
N LYS A 295 -23.86 12.59 16.07
CA LYS A 295 -24.43 13.30 14.92
C LYS A 295 -25.96 13.20 14.85
N ALA A 296 -26.54 12.04 15.22
CA ALA A 296 -27.97 11.85 15.29
C ALA A 296 -28.62 12.68 16.40
N LYS A 297 -27.94 12.87 17.54
CA LYS A 297 -28.41 13.74 18.64
C LYS A 297 -28.35 15.23 18.29
N GLN A 298 -27.43 15.66 17.46
CA GLN A 298 -27.32 17.05 17.02
C GLN A 298 -28.35 17.43 15.94
N ASN A 299 -28.92 16.45 15.24
CA ASN A 299 -29.93 16.67 14.19
C ASN A 299 -31.38 16.51 14.62
N THR A 300 -31.69 16.40 15.94
CA THR A 300 -33.05 16.44 16.43
C THR A 300 -33.54 17.89 16.48
N PRO A 301 -34.50 18.32 15.65
CA PRO A 301 -35.05 19.66 15.78
C PRO A 301 -35.82 19.75 17.08
N THR A 302 -35.42 20.70 17.89
CA THR A 302 -36.13 21.08 19.13
C THR A 302 -37.57 21.40 18.80
N SER A 303 -38.46 20.49 19.11
CA SER A 303 -39.89 20.62 18.88
C SER A 303 -40.47 21.80 19.63
N ALA A 304 -41.13 22.61 18.87
CA ALA A 304 -41.86 23.82 19.18
C ALA A 304 -42.72 23.76 20.45
N LYS A 305 -42.66 24.85 21.16
CA LYS A 305 -43.54 25.28 22.23
C LYS A 305 -44.96 25.40 21.73
N LYS A 306 -45.87 24.66 22.37
CA LYS A 306 -47.29 24.64 22.18
C LYS A 306 -47.86 26.03 22.58
N THR A 307 -48.47 26.74 21.66
CA THR A 307 -49.40 27.86 21.92
C THR A 307 -50.76 27.51 21.38
N GLU A 308 -51.75 27.64 22.26
CA GLU A 308 -53.16 27.34 22.03
C GLU A 308 -53.83 28.29 21.01
N PRO A 309 -54.95 27.88 20.39
CA PRO A 309 -55.58 28.63 19.31
C PRO A 309 -56.56 29.69 19.82
N LYS A 310 -56.49 30.87 19.28
CA LYS A 310 -57.52 31.89 19.38
C LYS A 310 -58.28 32.07 18.06
N LYS A 311 -59.59 31.96 18.22
CA LYS A 311 -60.73 31.95 17.35
C LYS A 311 -60.73 32.99 16.21
N ALA A 312 -61.33 32.57 15.13
CA ALA A 312 -61.60 33.23 13.87
C ALA A 312 -62.49 34.49 13.97
N GLU A 313 -62.38 35.36 12.99
CA GLU A 313 -63.44 35.77 12.10
C GLU A 313 -62.88 36.60 10.93
N PRO A 314 -63.63 36.67 9.79
CA PRO A 314 -63.07 36.89 8.47
C PRO A 314 -63.37 38.31 7.97
N VAL A 315 -62.73 38.78 6.90
CA VAL A 315 -63.32 39.64 5.87
C VAL A 315 -62.32 39.99 4.74
N THR A 316 -62.71 39.54 3.54
CA THR A 316 -62.67 40.14 2.20
C THR A 316 -61.37 40.71 1.60
N GLU A 317 -60.98 40.02 0.56
CA GLU A 317 -60.93 40.46 -0.85
C GLU A 317 -60.43 41.86 -1.19
N LYS A 318 -59.31 41.96 -1.88
CA LYS A 318 -59.23 42.61 -3.21
C LYS A 318 -57.83 42.41 -3.83
N ALA A 319 -57.94 42.05 -5.09
CA ALA A 319 -56.90 42.00 -6.07
C ALA A 319 -56.28 43.37 -6.39
N GLN A 320 -55.09 43.39 -6.88
CA GLN A 320 -54.56 43.99 -8.10
C GLN A 320 -53.06 44.20 -8.06
N THR A 321 -52.39 43.48 -8.89
CA THR A 321 -51.62 43.89 -10.10
C THR A 321 -50.37 44.70 -9.95
N ARG A 322 -49.39 44.12 -10.59
CA ARG A 322 -48.33 44.74 -11.42
C ARG A 322 -47.19 45.46 -10.72
N ASN A 323 -46.11 45.03 -11.01
CA ASN A 323 -45.06 45.30 -12.01
C ASN A 323 -43.70 45.65 -11.44
N ASP A 324 -42.75 44.94 -12.04
CA ASP A 324 -41.49 45.39 -12.59
C ASP A 324 -40.28 45.75 -11.74
N LYS A 325 -39.28 44.96 -12.10
CA LYS A 325 -37.87 45.36 -12.35
C LYS A 325 -36.96 45.76 -11.21
N LYS A 326 -35.95 44.98 -11.02
CA LYS A 326 -34.52 45.20 -11.37
C LYS A 326 -33.58 44.39 -10.50
N SER A 327 -32.90 43.44 -11.12
CA SER A 327 -31.46 43.35 -11.32
C SER A 327 -30.56 43.76 -10.16
N ALA A 328 -29.86 42.79 -9.59
CA ALA A 328 -28.48 42.95 -9.18
C ALA A 328 -27.74 41.59 -9.22
N ALA A 329 -26.57 41.63 -9.82
CA ALA A 329 -25.73 40.57 -10.28
C ALA A 329 -24.98 39.78 -9.18
N PRO A 330 -24.38 38.65 -9.53
CA PRO A 330 -23.65 37.78 -8.60
C PRO A 330 -22.22 38.30 -8.36
N LYS A 331 -21.71 38.03 -7.16
CA LYS A 331 -20.34 38.34 -6.78
C LYS A 331 -19.39 37.31 -7.35
N GLU A 332 -18.35 37.84 -7.94
CA GLU A 332 -17.22 37.22 -8.62
C GLU A 332 -16.41 36.25 -7.75
N GLN A 333 -15.99 35.15 -8.36
CA GLN A 333 -14.83 34.34 -7.98
C GLN A 333 -13.57 34.96 -8.62
N PRO A 334 -12.40 34.93 -7.98
CA PRO A 334 -11.18 35.42 -8.60
C PRO A 334 -10.63 34.37 -9.60
N THR A 335 -10.52 34.78 -10.82
CA THR A 335 -9.82 34.15 -11.92
C THR A 335 -8.31 34.25 -11.72
N VAL A 336 -7.64 33.13 -11.91
CA VAL A 336 -6.18 33.06 -12.05
C VAL A 336 -5.83 33.49 -13.47
N THR A 337 -4.97 34.50 -13.57
CA THR A 337 -4.46 35.05 -14.81
C THR A 337 -3.48 34.11 -15.49
N ASP A 338 -3.71 33.92 -16.79
CA ASP A 338 -2.79 33.34 -17.76
C ASP A 338 -1.51 34.16 -17.85
N ALA A 339 -0.37 33.48 -17.85
CA ALA A 339 0.91 34.04 -18.24
C ALA A 339 1.17 33.70 -19.71
N GLU A 340 1.46 34.74 -20.46
CA GLU A 340 1.74 34.81 -21.88
C GLU A 340 2.77 33.78 -22.36
N VAL A 341 2.39 33.13 -23.45
CA VAL A 341 3.28 32.42 -24.36
C VAL A 341 3.97 33.47 -25.22
N VAL A 342 5.28 33.60 -25.09
CA VAL A 342 6.11 34.33 -26.05
C VAL A 342 6.59 33.32 -27.10
N GLU A 343 6.00 33.43 -28.29
CA GLU A 343 6.58 32.92 -29.52
C GLU A 343 7.89 33.69 -29.79
N ASP A 344 8.98 32.95 -29.93
CA ASP A 344 10.13 33.49 -30.63
C ASP A 344 10.54 32.54 -31.76
N SER A 345 10.61 33.18 -32.90
CA SER A 345 10.76 32.70 -34.26
C SER A 345 12.09 31.99 -34.52
N GLU A 346 12.01 30.98 -35.36
CA GLU A 346 13.15 30.44 -36.14
C GLU A 346 13.87 31.54 -36.93
N PRO A 347 15.14 31.31 -37.25
CA PRO A 347 15.50 31.32 -38.67
C PRO A 347 16.22 30.06 -39.15
N ALA A 348 15.77 29.63 -40.28
CA ALA A 348 16.52 28.73 -41.17
C ALA A 348 17.87 29.36 -41.56
N ASP A 349 18.91 28.56 -41.62
CA ASP A 349 19.71 28.46 -42.87
C ASP A 349 20.82 27.41 -42.80
N SER A 350 20.77 26.57 -43.77
CA SER A 350 21.82 26.08 -44.72
C SER A 350 23.14 25.53 -44.19
N ASP A 351 23.38 24.31 -44.70
CA ASP A 351 24.59 23.77 -45.33
C ASP A 351 25.97 24.17 -44.80
N MET A 352 26.74 23.21 -44.36
CA MET A 352 28.01 22.87 -45.07
C MET A 352 28.78 21.72 -44.35
N PHE A 353 29.03 20.72 -45.13
CA PHE A 353 30.23 19.88 -45.24
C PHE A 353 31.36 20.03 -44.20
N ALA A 354 31.72 18.97 -43.51
CA ALA A 354 32.98 18.22 -43.67
C ALA A 354 32.95 16.94 -42.81
#